data_0e0605915a74738b42b60f241f8419bc
#
_entry.id   0e0605915a74738b42b60f241f8419bc
#
_cell.length_a   1.000
_cell.length_b   1.000
_cell.length_c   1.000
_cell.angle_alpha   90.00
_cell.angle_beta   90.00
_cell.angle_gamma   90.00
#
_symmetry.space_group_name_H-M   'P 1'
#
loop_
_entity.id
_entity.type
_entity.pdbx_description
1 polymer ?
#
loop_
_entity_poly.entity_id
_entity_poly.type
_entity_poly.pdbx_seq_one_letter_code
_entity_poly.pdbx_strand_id
1 'polypeptide(L)'
;HTRYWRDWSSDVCSSDLLLGSLVGQSESNVRAALKLADAMAPCVAFADELEKALAGATSSGQTDSGVTARVFGSLLTWLNDHESDVFFVGTCNDASKLPPEFARAERFDGVFFVDLPGRDQKDAIWGIYTRHYGLDAKQARPDDNNWTGAEIKSCCRLASLLDVPLVQATQNVVPVAVTAGDKIEGLRQWASGRCLSADRAGVYSREQERAGGRVRRVVREPGVN
;
A
#
# COMPACT_ATOMS: atom_id res chain seq x y z
N HIS A 1 -9.86 -33.21 -9.74
CA HIS A 1 -10.64 -32.14 -10.36
C HIS A 1 -9.75 -30.91 -10.49
N THR A 2 -9.04 -30.82 -11.61
CA THR A 2 -8.33 -29.64 -12.09
C THR A 2 -9.35 -28.68 -12.67
N ARG A 3 -9.71 -27.62 -11.94
CA ARG A 3 -10.46 -26.51 -12.50
C ARG A 3 -9.51 -25.49 -13.09
N TYR A 4 -9.67 -25.25 -14.35
CA TYR A 4 -9.04 -24.32 -15.25
C TYR A 4 -8.97 -22.90 -14.68
N TRP A 5 -7.77 -22.36 -14.54
CA TRP A 5 -7.49 -20.93 -14.46
C TRP A 5 -7.54 -20.35 -15.89
N ARG A 6 -8.72 -20.05 -16.40
CA ARG A 6 -8.90 -19.36 -17.67
C ARG A 6 -9.73 -18.12 -17.43
N ASP A 7 -9.16 -17.03 -17.90
CA ASP A 7 -9.77 -15.72 -18.14
C ASP A 7 -10.34 -15.02 -16.90
N TRP A 8 -9.43 -14.47 -16.08
CA TRP A 8 -9.76 -13.34 -15.26
C TRP A 8 -9.78 -12.08 -16.15
N SER A 9 -10.93 -11.77 -16.75
CA SER A 9 -11.21 -10.41 -17.18
C SER A 9 -11.49 -9.61 -15.91
N SER A 10 -10.52 -8.81 -15.47
CA SER A 10 -10.76 -7.84 -14.41
C SER A 10 -11.59 -6.70 -15.00
N ASP A 11 -12.88 -6.73 -14.83
CA ASP A 11 -13.71 -5.54 -14.99
C ASP A 11 -13.37 -4.60 -13.83
N VAL A 12 -12.39 -3.72 -14.07
CA VAL A 12 -11.99 -2.69 -13.11
C VAL A 12 -13.10 -1.64 -13.10
N CYS A 13 -13.96 -1.71 -12.09
CA CYS A 13 -14.85 -0.62 -11.78
C CYS A 13 -14.00 0.48 -11.11
N SER A 14 -13.80 1.61 -11.82
CA SER A 14 -13.06 2.75 -11.29
C SER A 14 -13.74 3.33 -10.04
N SER A 15 -12.97 3.61 -8.99
CA SER A 15 -13.44 4.27 -7.77
C SER A 15 -14.12 5.62 -8.04
N ASP A 16 -13.80 6.27 -9.16
CA ASP A 16 -14.41 7.54 -9.58
C ASP A 16 -15.91 7.40 -9.87
N LEU A 17 -16.39 6.23 -10.23
CA LEU A 17 -17.82 5.94 -10.41
C LEU A 17 -18.58 5.76 -9.08
N LEU A 18 -17.89 5.41 -8.02
CA LEU A 18 -18.48 5.24 -6.68
C LEU A 18 -18.67 6.58 -5.96
N LEU A 19 -17.83 7.57 -6.28
CA LEU A 19 -17.84 8.91 -5.71
C LEU A 19 -18.51 9.89 -6.65
N GLY A 20 -19.76 9.64 -7.02
CA GLY A 20 -20.54 10.56 -7.86
C GLY A 20 -20.53 12.00 -7.31
N SER A 21 -20.46 12.97 -8.22
CA SER A 21 -20.30 14.41 -7.95
C SER A 21 -21.47 15.08 -7.20
N LEU A 22 -22.51 14.34 -6.80
CA LEU A 22 -23.70 14.87 -6.12
C LEU A 22 -23.79 14.29 -4.69
N VAL A 23 -23.88 15.19 -3.72
CA VAL A 23 -24.12 14.91 -2.32
C VAL A 23 -25.39 14.05 -2.18
N GLY A 24 -25.28 12.87 -1.56
CA GLY A 24 -26.37 11.91 -1.41
C GLY A 24 -26.39 10.74 -2.40
N GLN A 25 -25.75 10.86 -3.58
CA GLN A 25 -25.61 9.73 -4.50
C GLN A 25 -24.47 8.78 -4.09
N SER A 26 -23.45 9.28 -3.42
CA SER A 26 -22.29 8.50 -3.02
C SER A 26 -22.63 7.32 -2.10
N GLU A 27 -23.54 7.51 -1.14
CA GLU A 27 -23.97 6.42 -0.26
C GLU A 27 -24.77 5.35 -1.01
N SER A 28 -25.70 5.76 -1.88
CA SER A 28 -26.48 4.82 -2.70
C SER A 28 -25.61 4.06 -3.68
N ASN A 29 -24.61 4.71 -4.28
CA ASN A 29 -23.66 4.11 -5.20
C ASN A 29 -22.78 3.06 -4.50
N VAL A 30 -22.25 3.38 -3.32
CA VAL A 30 -21.47 2.41 -2.52
C VAL A 30 -22.32 1.21 -2.14
N ARG A 31 -23.54 1.41 -1.66
CA ARG A 31 -24.44 0.30 -1.34
C ARG A 31 -24.80 -0.55 -2.57
N ALA A 32 -24.97 0.08 -3.73
CA ALA A 32 -25.23 -0.63 -4.97
C ALA A 32 -24.01 -1.46 -5.41
N ALA A 33 -22.80 -0.89 -5.30
CA ALA A 33 -21.57 -1.59 -5.61
C ALA A 33 -21.30 -2.79 -4.67
N LEU A 34 -21.53 -2.63 -3.38
CA LEU A 34 -21.39 -3.72 -2.42
C LEU A 34 -22.40 -4.85 -2.69
N LYS A 35 -23.67 -4.52 -2.97
CA LYS A 35 -24.67 -5.49 -3.40
C LYS A 35 -24.30 -6.19 -4.71
N LEU A 36 -23.68 -5.46 -5.65
CA LEU A 36 -23.21 -6.07 -6.89
C LEU A 36 -22.04 -7.03 -6.61
N ALA A 37 -21.12 -6.67 -5.72
CA ALA A 37 -20.05 -7.57 -5.29
C ALA A 37 -20.61 -8.86 -4.69
N ASP A 38 -21.60 -8.76 -3.80
CA ASP A 38 -22.29 -9.93 -3.23
C ASP A 38 -22.96 -10.80 -4.31
N ALA A 39 -23.59 -10.17 -5.30
CA ALA A 39 -24.23 -10.88 -6.41
C ALA A 39 -23.25 -11.55 -7.37
N MET A 40 -22.01 -11.05 -7.43
CA MET A 40 -20.92 -11.58 -8.26
C MET A 40 -20.05 -12.62 -7.55
N ALA A 41 -20.33 -12.92 -6.29
CA ALA A 41 -19.55 -13.89 -5.52
C ALA A 41 -19.50 -15.28 -6.23
N PRO A 42 -18.37 -16.01 -6.20
CA PRO A 42 -17.10 -15.64 -5.55
C PRO A 42 -16.26 -14.64 -6.37
N CYS A 43 -15.83 -13.54 -5.74
CA CYS A 43 -15.04 -12.51 -6.42
C CYS A 43 -14.06 -11.81 -5.47
N VAL A 44 -13.14 -11.02 -6.05
CA VAL A 44 -12.27 -10.11 -5.31
C VAL A 44 -12.77 -8.68 -5.55
N ALA A 45 -13.16 -7.99 -4.48
CA ALA A 45 -13.48 -6.58 -4.50
C ALA A 45 -12.24 -5.77 -4.13
N PHE A 46 -11.75 -4.95 -5.06
CA PHE A 46 -10.56 -4.11 -4.85
C PHE A 46 -10.94 -2.64 -4.74
N ALA A 47 -10.51 -2.00 -3.66
CA ALA A 47 -10.72 -0.57 -3.44
C ALA A 47 -9.37 0.13 -3.25
N ASP A 48 -9.00 0.99 -4.20
CA ASP A 48 -7.74 1.73 -4.16
C ASP A 48 -7.92 3.07 -3.43
N GLU A 49 -6.87 3.49 -2.70
CA GLU A 49 -6.79 4.78 -2.03
C GLU A 49 -8.01 5.10 -1.13
N LEU A 50 -8.36 4.19 -0.23
CA LEU A 50 -9.52 4.33 0.66
C LEU A 50 -9.56 5.69 1.40
N GLU A 51 -8.39 6.24 1.75
CA GLU A 51 -8.30 7.54 2.40
C GLU A 51 -8.81 8.69 1.54
N LYS A 52 -8.71 8.60 0.21
CA LYS A 52 -9.23 9.64 -0.70
C LYS A 52 -10.75 9.60 -0.78
N ALA A 53 -11.32 8.40 -0.83
CA ALA A 53 -12.75 8.21 -0.76
C ALA A 53 -13.36 8.80 0.52
N LEU A 54 -12.54 8.86 1.57
CA LEU A 54 -12.92 9.34 2.90
C LEU A 54 -12.48 10.78 3.19
N ALA A 55 -11.48 11.33 2.46
CA ALA A 55 -10.94 12.67 2.69
C ALA A 55 -11.93 13.80 2.33
N GLY A 56 -12.91 13.55 1.47
CA GLY A 56 -14.01 14.49 1.23
C GLY A 56 -14.81 14.86 2.50
N ALA A 57 -14.64 14.06 3.58
CA ALA A 57 -15.27 14.30 4.87
C ALA A 57 -14.60 15.37 5.73
N THR A 58 -13.31 15.61 5.53
CA THR A 58 -12.51 16.44 6.44
C THR A 58 -12.21 17.83 5.90
N SER A 59 -12.40 18.08 4.60
CA SER A 59 -11.91 19.31 3.94
C SER A 59 -12.97 20.31 3.51
N SER A 60 -14.25 19.98 3.47
CA SER A 60 -15.32 20.91 3.14
C SER A 60 -16.24 21.15 4.33
N GLY A 61 -16.48 22.44 4.64
CA GLY A 61 -17.23 22.86 5.82
C GLY A 61 -18.59 22.18 6.00
N GLN A 62 -18.92 21.97 7.23
CA GLN A 62 -20.18 21.52 7.90
C GLN A 62 -21.24 20.67 7.17
N THR A 63 -21.32 20.67 5.84
CA THR A 63 -22.36 19.92 5.08
C THR A 63 -21.92 18.57 4.55
N ASP A 64 -20.61 18.33 4.31
CA ASP A 64 -20.11 17.08 3.70
C ASP A 64 -19.67 16.00 4.70
N SER A 65 -19.39 16.36 5.94
CA SER A 65 -18.93 15.42 6.97
C SER A 65 -19.93 14.30 7.28
N GLY A 66 -21.22 14.58 7.13
CA GLY A 66 -22.29 13.61 7.36
C GLY A 66 -22.45 12.56 6.26
N VAL A 67 -22.14 12.90 5.01
CA VAL A 67 -22.28 11.97 3.87
C VAL A 67 -21.14 10.95 3.87
N THR A 68 -19.94 11.39 4.09
CA THR A 68 -18.78 10.49 4.10
C THR A 68 -18.80 9.56 5.32
N ALA A 69 -19.25 10.04 6.47
CA ALA A 69 -19.46 9.17 7.64
C ALA A 69 -20.51 8.07 7.35
N ARG A 70 -21.54 8.35 6.56
CA ARG A 70 -22.55 7.35 6.16
C ARG A 70 -22.03 6.37 5.11
N VAL A 71 -21.31 6.85 4.09
CA VAL A 71 -20.63 5.99 3.09
C VAL A 71 -19.69 5.02 3.80
N PHE A 72 -18.91 5.56 4.71
CA PHE A 72 -17.99 4.81 5.54
C PHE A 72 -18.70 3.79 6.43
N GLY A 73 -19.74 4.22 7.13
CA GLY A 73 -20.57 3.34 7.94
C GLY A 73 -21.16 2.17 7.14
N SER A 74 -21.61 2.43 5.90
CA SER A 74 -22.13 1.40 5.01
C SER A 74 -21.08 0.37 4.62
N LEU A 75 -19.84 0.81 4.31
CA LEU A 75 -18.73 -0.11 4.01
C LEU A 75 -18.35 -0.94 5.25
N LEU A 76 -18.23 -0.30 6.41
CA LEU A 76 -17.88 -1.01 7.64
C LEU A 76 -18.96 -2.02 8.07
N THR A 77 -20.23 -1.66 7.91
CA THR A 77 -21.35 -2.57 8.18
C THR A 77 -21.28 -3.77 7.23
N TRP A 78 -21.07 -3.52 5.94
CA TRP A 78 -20.95 -4.60 4.97
C TRP A 78 -19.76 -5.52 5.26
N LEU A 79 -18.57 -4.96 5.54
CA LEU A 79 -17.39 -5.75 5.91
C LEU A 79 -17.63 -6.65 7.13
N ASN A 80 -18.49 -6.24 8.04
CA ASN A 80 -18.81 -6.97 9.26
C ASN A 80 -19.91 -8.03 9.08
N ASP A 81 -20.86 -7.76 8.22
CA ASP A 81 -22.13 -8.49 8.17
C ASP A 81 -22.29 -9.36 6.90
N HIS A 82 -21.44 -9.17 5.85
CA HIS A 82 -21.59 -9.96 4.63
C HIS A 82 -21.15 -11.42 4.85
N GLU A 83 -21.96 -12.33 4.32
CA GLU A 83 -21.72 -13.79 4.35
C GLU A 83 -21.33 -14.34 2.97
N SER A 84 -21.18 -13.46 1.97
CA SER A 84 -20.85 -13.82 0.61
C SER A 84 -19.35 -14.14 0.46
N ASP A 85 -19.01 -15.02 -0.50
CA ASP A 85 -17.63 -15.36 -0.85
C ASP A 85 -16.93 -14.21 -1.61
N VAL A 86 -16.92 -13.01 -1.03
CA VAL A 86 -16.22 -11.83 -1.54
C VAL A 86 -14.97 -11.60 -0.73
N PHE A 87 -13.80 -11.59 -1.39
CA PHE A 87 -12.54 -11.22 -0.76
C PHE A 87 -12.28 -9.72 -1.00
N PHE A 88 -12.36 -8.92 0.05
CA PHE A 88 -12.15 -7.47 -0.04
C PHE A 88 -10.68 -7.11 0.15
N VAL A 89 -10.12 -6.34 -0.79
CA VAL A 89 -8.76 -5.79 -0.71
C VAL A 89 -8.83 -4.26 -0.81
N GLY A 90 -8.35 -3.59 0.21
CA GLY A 90 -8.24 -2.13 0.22
C GLY A 90 -6.81 -1.65 0.28
N THR A 91 -6.46 -0.59 -0.45
CA THR A 91 -5.18 0.11 -0.31
C THR A 91 -5.35 1.48 0.34
N CYS A 92 -4.30 1.95 1.01
CA CYS A 92 -4.27 3.24 1.66
C CYS A 92 -2.84 3.78 1.68
N ASN A 93 -2.64 5.01 1.20
CA ASN A 93 -1.34 5.68 1.22
C ASN A 93 -1.07 6.44 2.54
N ASP A 94 -2.11 6.68 3.33
CA ASP A 94 -1.99 7.43 4.58
C ASP A 94 -3.04 6.96 5.59
N ALA A 95 -2.71 5.91 6.31
CA ALA A 95 -3.58 5.31 7.29
C ALA A 95 -3.92 6.25 8.47
N SER A 96 -3.13 7.31 8.69
CA SER A 96 -3.44 8.32 9.72
C SER A 96 -4.70 9.14 9.41
N LYS A 97 -5.11 9.14 8.14
CA LYS A 97 -6.34 9.81 7.68
C LYS A 97 -7.58 8.92 7.75
N LEU A 98 -7.38 7.63 7.98
CA LEU A 98 -8.51 6.72 8.16
C LEU A 98 -9.11 6.91 9.55
N PRO A 99 -10.44 6.86 9.68
CA PRO A 99 -11.08 6.85 10.98
C PRO A 99 -10.56 5.72 11.86
N PRO A 100 -10.43 5.95 13.19
CA PRO A 100 -9.86 4.95 14.11
C PRO A 100 -10.63 3.62 14.14
N GLU A 101 -11.87 3.62 13.66
CA GLU A 101 -12.68 2.41 13.52
C GLU A 101 -12.10 1.42 12.50
N PHE A 102 -11.29 1.87 11.52
CA PHE A 102 -10.59 1.00 10.59
C PHE A 102 -9.44 0.22 11.24
N ALA A 103 -8.83 0.78 12.26
CA ALA A 103 -7.73 0.14 12.97
C ALA A 103 -8.17 -0.96 13.94
N ARG A 104 -9.48 -1.17 14.11
CA ARG A 104 -10.00 -2.25 14.96
C ARG A 104 -9.86 -3.59 14.26
N ALA A 105 -9.18 -4.52 14.91
CA ALA A 105 -8.80 -5.83 14.40
C ALA A 105 -9.97 -6.75 13.96
N GLU A 106 -11.21 -6.38 14.26
CA GLU A 106 -12.39 -7.21 14.01
C GLU A 106 -13.00 -7.04 12.61
N ARG A 107 -12.48 -6.14 11.77
CA ARG A 107 -13.08 -5.79 10.47
C ARG A 107 -12.28 -6.20 9.27
N PHE A 108 -10.99 -6.41 9.46
CA PHE A 108 -10.09 -6.92 8.46
C PHE A 108 -9.32 -8.10 9.03
N ASP A 109 -9.22 -9.18 8.27
CA ASP A 109 -8.42 -10.35 8.64
C ASP A 109 -6.94 -10.01 8.76
N GLY A 110 -6.48 -8.99 8.05
CA GLY A 110 -5.13 -8.49 8.14
C GLY A 110 -4.95 -7.08 7.57
N VAL A 111 -4.20 -6.26 8.29
CA VAL A 111 -3.72 -4.96 7.81
C VAL A 111 -2.22 -5.07 7.62
N PHE A 112 -1.78 -4.98 6.37
CA PHE A 112 -0.39 -5.14 5.98
C PHE A 112 0.27 -3.79 5.74
N PHE A 113 1.44 -3.58 6.33
CA PHE A 113 2.28 -2.45 6.01
C PHE A 113 3.30 -2.84 4.94
N VAL A 114 3.26 -2.13 3.81
CA VAL A 114 4.22 -2.27 2.71
C VAL A 114 5.23 -1.15 2.82
N ASP A 115 6.44 -1.49 3.25
CA ASP A 115 7.55 -0.52 3.38
C ASP A 115 8.27 -0.32 2.03
N LEU A 116 9.29 0.53 2.01
CA LEU A 116 10.17 0.65 0.86
C LEU A 116 10.84 -0.70 0.58
N PRO A 117 11.07 -1.05 -0.70
CA PRO A 117 11.62 -2.35 -1.06
C PRO A 117 13.04 -2.54 -0.51
N GLY A 118 13.29 -3.71 0.06
CA GLY A 118 14.61 -4.16 0.49
C GLY A 118 15.54 -4.47 -0.70
N ARG A 119 16.79 -4.86 -0.40
CA ARG A 119 17.81 -5.10 -1.46
C ARG A 119 17.37 -6.14 -2.48
N ASP A 120 16.92 -7.30 -2.01
CA ASP A 120 16.53 -8.41 -2.88
C ASP A 120 15.32 -8.04 -3.76
N GLN A 121 14.36 -7.31 -3.21
CA GLN A 121 13.21 -6.81 -3.95
C GLN A 121 13.63 -5.79 -5.02
N LYS A 122 14.53 -4.85 -4.68
CA LYS A 122 15.08 -3.91 -5.64
C LYS A 122 15.83 -4.61 -6.76
N ASP A 123 16.62 -5.64 -6.45
CA ASP A 123 17.34 -6.42 -7.46
C ASP A 123 16.37 -7.11 -8.42
N ALA A 124 15.28 -7.66 -7.91
CA ALA A 124 14.21 -8.22 -8.73
C ALA A 124 13.54 -7.15 -9.60
N ILE A 125 13.21 -5.98 -9.04
CA ILE A 125 12.60 -4.86 -9.75
C ILE A 125 13.54 -4.34 -10.87
N TRP A 126 14.81 -4.16 -10.59
CA TRP A 126 15.82 -3.82 -11.60
C TRP A 126 15.84 -4.85 -12.72
N GLY A 127 15.85 -6.14 -12.39
CA GLY A 127 15.81 -7.22 -13.38
C GLY A 127 14.57 -7.21 -14.27
N ILE A 128 13.41 -6.84 -13.71
CA ILE A 128 12.15 -6.70 -14.47
C ILE A 128 12.27 -5.53 -15.46
N TYR A 129 12.63 -4.33 -14.98
CA TYR A 129 12.56 -3.14 -15.82
C TYR A 129 13.75 -2.98 -16.77
N THR A 130 14.95 -3.45 -16.45
CA THR A 130 16.05 -3.52 -17.42
C THR A 130 15.70 -4.40 -18.60
N ARG A 131 15.08 -5.56 -18.35
CA ARG A 131 14.58 -6.45 -19.41
C ARG A 131 13.43 -5.81 -20.19
N HIS A 132 12.47 -5.20 -19.50
CA HIS A 132 11.31 -4.57 -20.14
C HIS A 132 11.71 -3.45 -21.12
N TYR A 133 12.71 -2.66 -20.77
CA TYR A 133 13.18 -1.53 -21.57
C TYR A 133 14.38 -1.86 -22.47
N GLY A 134 14.78 -3.15 -22.57
CA GLY A 134 15.87 -3.59 -23.45
C GLY A 134 17.25 -3.07 -23.06
N LEU A 135 17.46 -2.78 -21.78
CA LEU A 135 18.73 -2.28 -21.26
C LEU A 135 19.71 -3.42 -20.95
N ASP A 136 21.02 -3.15 -21.05
CA ASP A 136 22.04 -4.11 -20.62
C ASP A 136 21.93 -4.34 -19.10
N ALA A 137 21.67 -5.58 -18.71
CA ALA A 137 21.54 -5.97 -17.30
C ALA A 137 22.87 -5.88 -16.52
N LYS A 138 24.00 -5.81 -17.21
CA LYS A 138 25.34 -5.76 -16.60
C LYS A 138 25.84 -4.34 -16.36
N GLN A 139 25.13 -3.32 -16.86
CA GLN A 139 25.54 -1.94 -16.66
C GLN A 139 25.51 -1.56 -15.17
N ALA A 140 26.34 -0.58 -14.81
CA ALA A 140 26.38 -0.06 -13.44
C ALA A 140 25.00 0.53 -13.05
N ARG A 141 24.53 0.15 -11.87
CA ARG A 141 23.33 0.71 -11.27
C ARG A 141 23.67 1.93 -10.43
N PRO A 142 22.79 2.93 -10.37
CA PRO A 142 22.97 4.06 -9.46
C PRO A 142 22.80 3.64 -7.99
N ASP A 143 23.17 4.54 -7.07
CA ASP A 143 22.76 4.42 -5.68
C ASP A 143 21.22 4.55 -5.59
N ASP A 144 20.57 3.48 -5.19
CA ASP A 144 19.12 3.36 -5.07
C ASP A 144 18.64 3.33 -3.62
N ASN A 145 19.42 3.86 -2.69
CA ASN A 145 19.01 3.94 -1.29
C ASN A 145 17.68 4.69 -1.17
N ASN A 146 16.75 4.08 -0.43
CA ASN A 146 15.39 4.59 -0.22
C ASN A 146 14.56 4.81 -1.50
N TRP A 147 14.91 4.17 -2.62
CA TRP A 147 14.10 4.18 -3.84
C TRP A 147 12.94 3.22 -3.75
N THR A 148 11.83 3.60 -4.36
CA THR A 148 10.66 2.76 -4.62
C THR A 148 10.82 2.03 -5.96
N GLY A 149 9.91 1.08 -6.22
CA GLY A 149 9.86 0.43 -7.53
C GLY A 149 9.50 1.39 -8.68
N ALA A 150 8.74 2.45 -8.38
CA ALA A 150 8.37 3.46 -9.37
C ALA A 150 9.57 4.28 -9.86
N GLU A 151 10.50 4.61 -8.96
CA GLU A 151 11.71 5.34 -9.30
C GLU A 151 12.67 4.48 -10.11
N ILE A 152 12.82 3.20 -9.76
CA ILE A 152 13.59 2.24 -10.55
C ILE A 152 13.01 2.13 -11.98
N LYS A 153 11.67 2.00 -12.08
CA LYS A 153 10.97 1.98 -13.37
C LYS A 153 11.22 3.26 -14.17
N SER A 154 11.11 4.42 -13.52
CA SER A 154 11.33 5.72 -14.14
C SER A 154 12.76 5.87 -14.65
N CYS A 155 13.75 5.46 -13.86
CA CYS A 155 15.15 5.47 -14.22
C CYS A 155 15.42 4.60 -15.46
N CYS A 156 14.92 3.36 -15.48
CA CYS A 156 15.05 2.47 -16.64
C CYS A 156 14.36 3.03 -17.88
N ARG A 157 13.17 3.61 -17.73
CA ARG A 157 12.46 4.25 -18.82
C ARG A 157 13.24 5.43 -19.41
N LEU A 158 13.76 6.30 -18.54
CA LEU A 158 14.56 7.45 -18.99
C LEU A 158 15.86 7.04 -19.65
N ALA A 159 16.55 6.03 -19.12
CA ALA A 159 17.75 5.48 -19.73
C ALA A 159 17.50 5.00 -21.17
N SER A 160 16.41 4.25 -21.38
CA SER A 160 16.00 3.78 -22.70
C SER A 160 15.56 4.91 -23.63
N LEU A 161 14.77 5.88 -23.11
CA LEU A 161 14.23 6.98 -23.91
C LEU A 161 15.34 7.94 -24.40
N LEU A 162 16.32 8.21 -23.53
CA LEU A 162 17.38 9.17 -23.78
C LEU A 162 18.66 8.51 -24.37
N ASP A 163 18.66 7.19 -24.49
CA ASP A 163 19.82 6.38 -24.90
C ASP A 163 21.08 6.68 -24.07
N VAL A 164 20.92 6.66 -22.74
CA VAL A 164 21.99 6.95 -21.79
C VAL A 164 22.10 5.83 -20.73
N PRO A 165 23.29 5.68 -20.09
CA PRO A 165 23.44 4.73 -18.99
C PRO A 165 22.53 5.04 -17.80
N LEU A 166 22.16 4.00 -17.00
CA LEU A 166 21.32 4.14 -15.81
C LEU A 166 21.85 5.19 -14.83
N VAL A 167 23.17 5.23 -14.62
CA VAL A 167 23.81 6.21 -13.72
C VAL A 167 23.58 7.65 -14.21
N GLN A 168 23.55 7.89 -15.51
CA GLN A 168 23.27 9.20 -16.08
C GLN A 168 21.77 9.53 -16.03
N ALA A 169 20.91 8.56 -16.31
CA ALA A 169 19.44 8.72 -16.24
C ALA A 169 18.96 9.12 -14.83
N THR A 170 19.67 8.68 -13.79
CA THR A 170 19.39 8.99 -12.38
C THR A 170 19.32 10.49 -12.09
N GLN A 171 20.07 11.32 -12.83
CA GLN A 171 20.06 12.78 -12.64
C GLN A 171 18.66 13.41 -12.86
N ASN A 172 17.77 12.67 -13.52
CA ASN A 172 16.40 13.11 -13.81
C ASN A 172 15.36 12.39 -12.95
N VAL A 173 15.79 11.64 -11.93
CA VAL A 173 14.90 10.92 -11.00
C VAL A 173 15.01 11.55 -9.62
N VAL A 174 13.89 12.07 -9.10
CA VAL A 174 13.83 12.63 -7.75
C VAL A 174 13.23 11.56 -6.83
N PRO A 175 13.98 11.01 -5.86
CA PRO A 175 13.46 10.00 -4.94
C PRO A 175 12.36 10.55 -4.05
N VAL A 176 11.27 9.79 -3.90
CA VAL A 176 10.15 10.15 -3.00
C VAL A 176 10.64 10.30 -1.56
N ALA A 177 11.63 9.53 -1.15
CA ALA A 177 12.22 9.64 0.17
C ALA A 177 12.88 11.01 0.45
N VAL A 178 13.32 11.74 -0.57
CA VAL A 178 13.83 13.10 -0.43
C VAL A 178 12.71 14.12 -0.22
N THR A 179 11.57 13.91 -0.87
CA THR A 179 10.43 14.85 -0.83
C THR A 179 9.42 14.54 0.26
N ALA A 180 9.36 13.30 0.73
CA ALA A 180 8.35 12.80 1.68
C ALA A 180 8.96 11.93 2.80
N GLY A 181 10.24 12.11 3.14
CA GLY A 181 10.94 11.30 4.15
C GLY A 181 10.24 11.29 5.50
N ASP A 182 9.83 12.46 5.99
CA ASP A 182 9.13 12.60 7.28
C ASP A 182 7.78 11.86 7.29
N LYS A 183 7.09 11.87 6.15
CA LYS A 183 5.81 11.15 5.99
C LYS A 183 6.02 9.64 6.03
N ILE A 184 7.02 9.14 5.32
CA ILE A 184 7.38 7.70 5.32
C ILE A 184 7.71 7.26 6.75
N GLU A 185 8.49 8.06 7.45
CA GLU A 185 8.90 7.76 8.81
C GLU A 185 7.72 7.79 9.79
N GLY A 186 6.82 8.75 9.63
CA GLY A 186 5.56 8.82 10.39
C GLY A 186 4.68 7.58 10.17
N LEU A 187 4.59 7.09 8.92
CA LEU A 187 3.84 5.88 8.60
C LEU A 187 4.48 4.62 9.20
N ARG A 188 5.80 4.52 9.18
CA ARG A 188 6.54 3.43 9.83
C ARG A 188 6.28 3.39 11.33
N GLN A 189 6.30 4.56 11.98
CA GLN A 189 6.01 4.68 13.40
C GLN A 189 4.55 4.31 13.71
N TRP A 190 3.61 4.74 12.87
CA TRP A 190 2.21 4.42 13.02
C TRP A 190 1.96 2.90 12.85
N ALA A 191 2.58 2.27 11.84
CA ALA A 191 2.38 0.86 11.52
C ALA A 191 3.03 -0.09 12.52
N SER A 192 4.09 0.36 13.21
CA SER A 192 4.84 -0.46 14.17
C SER A 192 3.95 -0.94 15.33
N GLY A 193 3.87 -2.25 15.49
CA GLY A 193 3.03 -2.90 16.50
C GLY A 193 1.52 -2.91 16.17
N ARG A 194 1.10 -2.37 15.01
CA ARG A 194 -0.31 -2.31 14.59
C ARG A 194 -0.61 -3.10 13.33
N CYS A 195 0.35 -3.18 12.42
CA CYS A 195 0.18 -3.84 11.14
C CYS A 195 1.00 -5.12 11.06
N LEU A 196 0.62 -6.02 10.17
CA LEU A 196 1.43 -7.13 9.73
C LEU A 196 2.50 -6.62 8.74
N SER A 197 3.66 -7.25 8.70
CA SER A 197 4.66 -6.94 7.69
C SER A 197 4.27 -7.60 6.37
N ALA A 198 4.35 -6.86 5.25
CA ALA A 198 4.16 -7.44 3.93
C ALA A 198 5.38 -8.27 3.46
N ASP A 199 6.56 -8.03 4.04
CA ASP A 199 7.82 -8.63 3.60
C ASP A 199 8.20 -9.89 4.38
N ARG A 200 7.68 -10.05 5.61
CA ARG A 200 8.01 -11.15 6.51
C ARG A 200 6.83 -11.54 7.39
N ALA A 201 6.80 -12.77 7.84
CA ALA A 201 5.74 -13.21 8.73
C ALA A 201 5.77 -12.45 10.06
N GLY A 202 4.58 -12.08 10.54
CA GLY A 202 4.38 -11.48 11.85
C GLY A 202 4.13 -9.97 11.83
N VAL A 203 4.08 -9.38 13.01
CA VAL A 203 3.79 -7.96 13.20
C VAL A 203 4.96 -7.11 12.73
N TYR A 204 4.66 -6.05 12.00
CA TYR A 204 5.65 -5.07 11.57
C TYR A 204 6.21 -4.34 12.80
N SER A 205 7.52 -4.30 12.90
CA SER A 205 8.24 -3.51 13.89
C SER A 205 9.24 -2.63 13.19
N ARG A 206 9.19 -1.33 13.47
CA ARG A 206 10.23 -0.41 13.03
C ARG A 206 11.57 -0.89 13.57
N GLU A 207 12.50 -1.22 12.70
CA GLU A 207 13.89 -1.39 13.12
C GLU A 207 14.36 -0.01 13.59
N GLN A 208 14.51 0.13 14.90
CA GLN A 208 15.30 1.23 15.39
C GLN A 208 16.68 1.02 14.76
N GLU A 209 17.13 1.97 13.92
CA GLU A 209 18.53 2.04 13.60
C GLU A 209 19.25 2.00 14.93
N ARG A 210 19.88 0.90 15.22
CA ARG A 210 20.81 0.79 16.34
C ARG A 210 21.94 1.73 15.95
N ALA A 211 21.78 3.00 16.31
CA ALA A 211 22.88 3.95 16.37
C ALA A 211 24.02 3.19 17.00
N GLY A 212 25.15 3.01 16.30
CA GLY A 212 26.29 2.13 16.54
C GLY A 212 26.74 1.98 18.00
N GLY A 213 25.90 1.41 18.82
CA GLY A 213 26.14 1.07 20.21
C GLY A 213 26.54 -0.38 20.32
N ARG A 214 27.82 -0.66 20.53
CA ARG A 214 28.34 -1.97 20.95
C ARG A 214 27.38 -2.59 21.97
N VAL A 215 26.76 -3.69 21.61
CA VAL A 215 26.05 -4.56 22.55
C VAL A 215 27.09 -5.03 23.58
N ARG A 216 27.09 -4.45 24.76
CA ARG A 216 27.76 -5.02 25.91
C ARG A 216 27.02 -6.31 26.25
N ARG A 217 27.61 -7.43 25.84
CA ARG A 217 27.21 -8.77 26.28
C ARG A 217 27.55 -8.84 27.76
N VAL A 218 26.56 -8.70 28.64
CA VAL A 218 26.72 -8.96 30.05
C VAL A 218 26.81 -10.48 30.16
N VAL A 219 28.04 -11.00 30.26
CA VAL A 219 28.28 -12.38 30.68
C VAL A 219 28.02 -12.39 32.18
N ARG A 220 26.91 -12.95 32.60
CA ARG A 220 26.71 -13.36 33.99
C ARG A 220 27.54 -14.61 34.22
N GLU A 221 28.63 -14.46 34.94
CA GLU A 221 29.32 -15.63 35.53
C GLU A 221 28.36 -16.31 36.53
N PRO A 222 28.19 -17.65 36.48
CA PRO A 222 27.48 -18.34 37.53
C PRO A 222 28.33 -18.31 38.81
N GLY A 223 27.77 -17.64 39.84
CA GLY A 223 28.38 -17.60 41.16
C GLY A 223 28.57 -19.03 41.69
N VAL A 224 29.80 -19.32 42.07
CA VAL A 224 30.16 -20.46 42.86
C VAL A 224 29.68 -20.20 44.30
N ASN A 225 28.76 -21.04 44.76
CA ASN A 225 28.63 -21.48 46.15
C ASN A 225 27.95 -22.84 46.17
#